data_0f674b026eb129ab117565685fc40696
#
_entry.id   0f674b026eb129ab117565685fc40696
#
_cell.length_a   1.000
_cell.length_b   1.000
_cell.length_c   1.000
_cell.angle_alpha   90.00
_cell.angle_beta   90.00
_cell.angle_gamma   90.00
#
_symmetry.space_group_name_H-M   'P 1'
#
loop_
_entity.id
_entity.type
_entity.pdbx_description
1 polymer ?
#
loop_
_entity_poly.entity_id
_entity_poly.type
_entity_poly.pdbx_seq_one_letter_code
_entity_poly.pdbx_strand_id
1 'polypeptide(L)'
;TAVILGICLLLQDNHLLYMHKIFVYDRATVFSQFNHFGYYLNMSILVMTGLFLTSDIKKNEIMYAAGIAFQLFCLLVNNTFGAYLGSMFGVIAVCIMYVVRTNNIKKILVPIIIYISLSAVSMSGIIPSSSGQNLKVNLSTFSHDVNAVVSDAEDADGAGTGRMRLWKACLKMIPESPILGYGPEQLNEKYSDVFRG
;
A
#
# COMPACT_ATOMS: atom_id res chain seq x y z
N THR A 1 -6.99 -14.42 10.11
CA THR A 1 -7.14 -14.45 8.62
C THR A 1 -5.94 -13.78 7.95
N ALA A 2 -5.58 -12.51 8.27
CA ALA A 2 -4.46 -11.79 7.64
C ALA A 2 -3.11 -12.52 7.79
N VAL A 3 -2.83 -13.12 8.94
CA VAL A 3 -1.61 -13.92 9.17
C VAL A 3 -1.58 -15.14 8.24
N ILE A 4 -2.69 -15.86 8.11
CA ILE A 4 -2.78 -17.02 7.21
C ILE A 4 -2.54 -16.60 5.76
N LEU A 5 -3.16 -15.52 5.31
CA LEU A 5 -2.96 -14.99 3.96
C LEU A 5 -1.53 -14.49 3.74
N GLY A 6 -0.90 -13.91 4.76
CA GLY A 6 0.51 -13.56 4.71
C GLY A 6 1.44 -14.78 4.57
N ILE A 7 1.16 -15.86 5.28
CA ILE A 7 1.88 -17.14 5.10
C ILE A 7 1.68 -17.67 3.68
N CYS A 8 0.45 -17.64 3.15
CA CYS A 8 0.18 -18.04 1.77
C CYS A 8 0.97 -17.20 0.75
N LEU A 9 1.08 -15.88 0.95
CA LEU A 9 1.89 -15.01 0.11
C LEU A 9 3.35 -15.44 0.11
N LEU A 10 3.94 -15.66 1.29
CA LEU A 10 5.35 -16.04 1.40
C LEU A 10 5.63 -17.42 0.78
N LEU A 11 4.71 -18.36 0.92
CA LEU A 11 4.81 -19.67 0.29
C LEU A 11 4.65 -19.58 -1.23
N GLN A 12 3.81 -18.71 -1.74
CA GLN A 12 3.61 -18.46 -3.15
C GLN A 12 4.83 -17.78 -3.78
N ASP A 13 5.40 -16.78 -3.12
CA ASP A 13 6.58 -16.04 -3.60
C ASP A 13 7.83 -16.93 -3.69
N ASN A 14 7.98 -17.91 -2.79
CA ASN A 14 9.07 -18.89 -2.82
C ASN A 14 8.80 -20.12 -3.70
N HIS A 15 7.78 -20.10 -4.54
CA HIS A 15 7.34 -21.23 -5.38
C HIS A 15 7.05 -22.53 -4.60
N LEU A 16 6.92 -22.49 -3.29
CA LEU A 16 6.61 -23.64 -2.43
C LEU A 16 5.15 -24.08 -2.56
N LEU A 17 4.26 -23.17 -2.93
CA LEU A 17 2.86 -23.46 -3.23
C LEU A 17 2.58 -23.15 -4.71
N TYR A 18 2.66 -24.17 -5.55
CA TYR A 18 2.23 -24.09 -6.94
C TYR A 18 0.71 -24.21 -7.01
N MET A 19 0.01 -23.20 -6.47
CA MET A 19 -1.46 -23.17 -6.44
C MET A 19 -2.03 -22.39 -7.64
N HIS A 20 -1.48 -22.62 -8.83
CA HIS A 20 -1.86 -21.94 -10.08
C HIS A 20 -3.37 -22.05 -10.41
N LYS A 21 -4.08 -23.02 -9.81
CA LYS A 21 -5.52 -23.18 -10.00
C LYS A 21 -6.38 -22.41 -8.98
N ILE A 22 -5.79 -21.99 -7.85
CA ILE A 22 -6.50 -21.29 -6.76
C ILE A 22 -6.18 -19.80 -6.76
N PHE A 23 -4.95 -19.43 -7.12
CA PHE A 23 -4.52 -18.03 -7.17
C PHE A 23 -4.36 -17.59 -8.62
N VAL A 24 -5.24 -16.69 -9.05
CA VAL A 24 -5.31 -16.23 -10.45
C VAL A 24 -4.13 -15.33 -10.82
N TYR A 25 -3.52 -14.68 -9.84
CA TYR A 25 -2.42 -13.74 -10.03
C TYR A 25 -1.31 -13.97 -9.01
N ASP A 26 -0.06 -13.82 -9.45
CA ASP A 26 1.10 -13.81 -8.57
C ASP A 26 0.94 -12.72 -7.49
N ARG A 27 1.28 -13.05 -6.24
CA ARG A 27 1.22 -12.15 -5.07
C ARG A 27 -0.17 -11.70 -4.60
N ALA A 28 -1.23 -12.11 -5.28
CA ALA A 28 -2.59 -11.69 -4.95
C ALA A 28 -3.27 -12.59 -3.91
N THR A 29 -2.72 -13.77 -3.64
CA THR A 29 -3.33 -14.80 -2.80
C THR A 29 -4.76 -15.11 -3.26
N VAL A 30 -5.77 -14.93 -2.42
CA VAL A 30 -7.20 -15.10 -2.76
C VAL A 30 -7.83 -13.87 -3.42
N PHE A 31 -7.08 -12.77 -3.53
CA PHE A 31 -7.56 -11.55 -4.17
C PHE A 31 -7.26 -11.55 -5.67
N SER A 32 -8.06 -10.83 -6.44
CA SER A 32 -7.89 -10.72 -7.89
C SER A 32 -6.66 -9.89 -8.30
N GLN A 33 -6.15 -9.06 -7.39
CA GLN A 33 -4.98 -8.20 -7.61
C GLN A 33 -4.15 -8.07 -6.33
N PHE A 34 -2.82 -8.01 -6.49
CA PHE A 34 -1.87 -7.81 -5.40
C PHE A 34 -2.11 -6.50 -4.61
N ASN A 35 -2.62 -5.44 -5.27
CA ASN A 35 -2.99 -4.20 -4.60
C ASN A 35 -4.13 -4.40 -3.60
N HIS A 36 -5.15 -5.20 -3.93
CA HIS A 36 -6.26 -5.48 -3.02
C HIS A 36 -5.78 -6.22 -1.77
N PHE A 37 -4.84 -7.14 -1.92
CA PHE A 37 -4.21 -7.78 -0.78
C PHE A 37 -3.40 -6.79 0.07
N GLY A 38 -2.65 -5.88 -0.56
CA GLY A 38 -1.93 -4.82 0.13
C GLY A 38 -2.88 -3.92 0.94
N TYR A 39 -4.01 -3.51 0.39
CA TYR A 39 -5.00 -2.73 1.12
C TYR A 39 -5.65 -3.49 2.27
N TYR A 40 -5.90 -4.79 2.10
CA TYR A 40 -6.37 -5.64 3.18
C TYR A 40 -5.37 -5.73 4.34
N LEU A 41 -4.07 -5.92 4.04
CA LEU A 41 -3.02 -5.89 5.04
C LEU A 41 -2.94 -4.53 5.75
N ASN A 42 -3.04 -3.43 5.01
CA ASN A 42 -3.08 -2.08 5.57
C ASN A 42 -4.19 -1.96 6.64
N MET A 43 -5.43 -2.29 6.28
CA MET A 43 -6.56 -2.24 7.22
C MET A 43 -6.34 -3.11 8.46
N SER A 44 -5.80 -4.32 8.26
CA SER A 44 -5.52 -5.25 9.36
C SER A 44 -4.42 -4.73 10.30
N ILE A 45 -3.38 -4.08 9.76
CA ILE A 45 -2.32 -3.43 10.55
C ILE A 45 -2.91 -2.33 11.44
N LEU A 46 -3.81 -1.48 10.90
CA LEU A 46 -4.44 -0.41 11.66
C LEU A 46 -5.29 -0.95 12.82
N VAL A 47 -6.10 -1.98 12.55
CA VAL A 47 -6.90 -2.64 13.59
C VAL A 47 -6.00 -3.25 14.67
N MET A 48 -4.94 -3.99 14.28
CA MET A 48 -4.00 -4.56 15.23
C MET A 48 -3.26 -3.50 16.05
N THR A 49 -2.91 -2.37 15.45
CA THR A 49 -2.31 -1.25 16.16
C THR A 49 -3.27 -0.67 17.21
N GLY A 50 -4.54 -0.49 16.86
CA GLY A 50 -5.57 -0.07 17.81
C GLY A 50 -5.72 -1.05 18.98
N LEU A 51 -5.78 -2.36 18.70
CA LEU A 51 -5.87 -3.40 19.73
C LEU A 51 -4.62 -3.46 20.60
N PHE A 52 -3.42 -3.28 20.02
CA PHE A 52 -2.18 -3.19 20.77
C PHE A 52 -2.20 -2.03 21.77
N LEU A 53 -2.58 -0.84 21.30
CA LEU A 53 -2.57 0.39 22.12
C LEU A 53 -3.61 0.32 23.26
N THR A 54 -4.75 -0.32 23.03
CA THR A 54 -5.84 -0.42 24.03
C THR A 54 -5.75 -1.65 24.93
N SER A 55 -4.84 -2.59 24.65
CA SER A 55 -4.68 -3.80 25.47
C SER A 55 -3.95 -3.50 26.78
N ASP A 56 -4.43 -4.07 27.88
CA ASP A 56 -3.75 -4.02 29.19
C ASP A 56 -3.09 -5.38 29.55
N ILE A 57 -3.28 -6.40 28.71
CA ILE A 57 -2.74 -7.76 28.93
C ILE A 57 -1.44 -7.91 28.12
N LYS A 58 -0.32 -8.09 28.83
CA LYS A 58 1.02 -8.23 28.22
C LYS A 58 1.10 -9.31 27.13
N LYS A 59 0.45 -10.45 27.33
CA LYS A 59 0.41 -11.54 26.34
C LYS A 59 -0.23 -11.06 25.02
N ASN A 60 -1.32 -10.31 25.12
CA ASN A 60 -2.03 -9.78 23.96
C ASN A 60 -1.20 -8.69 23.28
N GLU A 61 -0.53 -7.82 24.04
CA GLU A 61 0.38 -6.79 23.50
C GLU A 61 1.47 -7.44 22.63
N ILE A 62 2.13 -8.51 23.13
CA ILE A 62 3.16 -9.23 22.38
C ILE A 62 2.57 -9.85 21.11
N MET A 63 1.41 -10.48 21.21
CA MET A 63 0.74 -11.10 20.07
C MET A 63 0.37 -10.06 18.99
N TYR A 64 -0.17 -8.91 19.39
CA TYR A 64 -0.52 -7.84 18.44
C TYR A 64 0.73 -7.20 17.82
N ALA A 65 1.78 -6.95 18.59
CA ALA A 65 3.05 -6.43 18.09
C ALA A 65 3.68 -7.38 17.06
N ALA A 66 3.71 -8.69 17.36
CA ALA A 66 4.17 -9.70 16.42
C ALA A 66 3.30 -9.75 15.15
N GLY A 67 1.98 -9.62 15.30
CA GLY A 67 1.05 -9.54 14.18
C GLY A 67 1.27 -8.31 13.30
N ILE A 68 1.51 -7.14 13.89
CA ILE A 68 1.85 -5.90 13.16
C ILE A 68 3.16 -6.11 12.38
N ALA A 69 4.21 -6.61 13.04
CA ALA A 69 5.50 -6.84 12.41
C ALA A 69 5.40 -7.81 11.23
N PHE A 70 4.70 -8.94 11.40
CA PHE A 70 4.52 -9.93 10.36
C PHE A 70 3.72 -9.38 9.17
N GLN A 71 2.62 -8.67 9.41
CA GLN A 71 1.79 -8.10 8.35
C GLN A 71 2.50 -6.98 7.60
N LEU A 72 3.27 -6.14 8.29
CA LEU A 72 4.10 -5.13 7.66
C LEU A 72 5.20 -5.77 6.80
N PHE A 73 5.84 -6.84 7.28
CA PHE A 73 6.78 -7.62 6.49
C PHE A 73 6.11 -8.16 5.20
N CYS A 74 4.93 -8.77 5.33
CA CYS A 74 4.16 -9.24 4.16
C CYS A 74 3.80 -8.11 3.20
N LEU A 75 3.47 -6.92 3.72
CA LEU A 75 3.16 -5.74 2.90
C LEU A 75 4.38 -5.27 2.11
N LEU A 76 5.56 -5.29 2.73
CA LEU A 76 6.83 -4.95 2.06
C LEU A 76 7.19 -5.97 0.98
N VAL A 77 7.01 -7.28 1.24
CA VAL A 77 7.20 -8.35 0.24
C VAL A 77 6.20 -8.21 -0.90
N ASN A 78 4.93 -7.92 -0.61
CA ASN A 78 3.89 -7.71 -1.61
C ASN A 78 4.15 -6.48 -2.51
N ASN A 79 4.98 -5.56 -2.05
CA ASN A 79 5.42 -4.37 -2.77
C ASN A 79 4.28 -3.46 -3.27
N THR A 80 3.21 -3.32 -2.48
CA THR A 80 2.13 -2.35 -2.75
C THR A 80 2.45 -1.03 -2.06
N PHE A 81 3.21 -0.17 -2.74
CA PHE A 81 3.72 1.08 -2.18
C PHE A 81 2.62 2.02 -1.65
N GLY A 82 1.50 2.15 -2.38
CA GLY A 82 0.36 2.96 -1.93
C GLY A 82 -0.26 2.45 -0.62
N ALA A 83 -0.37 1.13 -0.44
CA ALA A 83 -0.85 0.54 0.81
C ALA A 83 0.16 0.71 1.95
N TYR A 84 1.47 0.64 1.66
CA TYR A 84 2.52 0.94 2.63
C TYR A 84 2.43 2.38 3.14
N LEU A 85 2.34 3.37 2.25
CA LEU A 85 2.16 4.77 2.64
C LEU A 85 0.85 4.96 3.44
N GLY A 86 -0.25 4.39 2.97
CA GLY A 86 -1.53 4.44 3.66
C GLY A 86 -1.46 3.85 5.08
N SER A 87 -0.76 2.73 5.26
CA SER A 87 -0.59 2.12 6.58
C SER A 87 0.32 2.96 7.49
N MET A 88 1.37 3.57 6.94
CA MET A 88 2.26 4.45 7.69
C MET A 88 1.50 5.67 8.25
N PHE A 89 0.79 6.40 7.39
CA PHE A 89 -0.01 7.55 7.82
C PHE A 89 -1.15 7.13 8.75
N GLY A 90 -1.78 5.99 8.48
CA GLY A 90 -2.85 5.46 9.32
C GLY A 90 -2.37 5.09 10.73
N VAL A 91 -1.21 4.43 10.85
CA VAL A 91 -0.61 4.11 12.17
C VAL A 91 -0.25 5.39 12.92
N ILE A 92 0.32 6.40 12.24
CA ILE A 92 0.60 7.70 12.85
C ILE A 92 -0.70 8.33 13.38
N ALA A 93 -1.76 8.34 12.59
CA ALA A 93 -3.06 8.89 13.00
C ALA A 93 -3.65 8.15 14.21
N VAL A 94 -3.62 6.80 14.22
CA VAL A 94 -4.07 5.98 15.35
C VAL A 94 -3.23 6.27 16.61
N CYS A 95 -1.91 6.40 16.47
CA CYS A 95 -1.02 6.76 17.57
C CYS A 95 -1.33 8.16 18.14
N ILE A 96 -1.54 9.16 17.27
CA ILE A 96 -1.92 10.51 17.69
C ILE A 96 -3.24 10.49 18.45
N MET A 97 -4.26 9.83 17.90
CA MET A 97 -5.57 9.69 18.57
C MET A 97 -5.45 9.05 19.95
N TYR A 98 -4.61 8.00 20.06
CA TYR A 98 -4.34 7.34 21.34
C TYR A 98 -3.69 8.29 22.34
N VAL A 99 -2.63 9.01 21.95
CA VAL A 99 -1.92 9.97 22.83
C VAL A 99 -2.84 11.09 23.29
N VAL A 100 -3.63 11.68 22.38
CA VAL A 100 -4.59 12.74 22.73
C VAL A 100 -5.61 12.26 23.76
N ARG A 101 -6.02 10.97 23.68
CA ARG A 101 -7.01 10.41 24.60
C ARG A 101 -6.44 9.97 25.96
N THR A 102 -5.18 9.47 25.98
CA THR A 102 -4.62 8.79 27.16
C THR A 102 -3.43 9.51 27.80
N ASN A 103 -2.83 10.49 27.11
CA ASN A 103 -1.56 11.14 27.46
C ASN A 103 -0.38 10.15 27.63
N ASN A 104 -0.49 8.91 27.12
CA ASN A 104 0.54 7.87 27.27
C ASN A 104 1.35 7.70 25.99
N ILE A 105 2.53 8.32 25.95
CA ILE A 105 3.43 8.26 24.80
C ILE A 105 4.20 6.91 24.73
N LYS A 106 4.37 6.21 25.85
CA LYS A 106 5.27 5.04 25.89
C LYS A 106 4.77 3.88 25.00
N LYS A 107 3.46 3.64 24.95
CA LYS A 107 2.90 2.55 24.15
C LYS A 107 3.08 2.75 22.64
N ILE A 108 3.09 3.98 22.14
CA ILE A 108 3.22 4.24 20.69
C ILE A 108 4.62 3.96 20.16
N LEU A 109 5.64 3.88 21.03
CA LEU A 109 7.01 3.60 20.60
C LEU A 109 7.14 2.24 19.91
N VAL A 110 6.40 1.23 20.35
CA VAL A 110 6.49 -0.13 19.80
C VAL A 110 6.09 -0.19 18.32
N PRO A 111 4.87 0.23 17.90
CA PRO A 111 4.51 0.22 16.50
C PRO A 111 5.41 1.13 15.65
N ILE A 112 5.88 2.27 16.17
CA ILE A 112 6.80 3.16 15.46
C ILE A 112 8.16 2.48 15.24
N ILE A 113 8.72 1.82 16.25
CA ILE A 113 9.99 1.10 16.12
C ILE A 113 9.85 -0.05 15.12
N ILE A 114 8.74 -0.80 15.14
CA ILE A 114 8.48 -1.86 14.16
C ILE A 114 8.49 -1.28 12.74
N TYR A 115 7.81 -0.16 12.51
CA TYR A 115 7.77 0.49 11.20
C TYR A 115 9.16 0.95 10.74
N ILE A 116 9.90 1.64 11.60
CA ILE A 116 11.23 2.16 11.28
C ILE A 116 12.20 1.01 10.98
N SER A 117 12.22 -0.02 11.84
CA SER A 117 13.15 -1.14 11.69
C SER A 117 12.91 -1.95 10.42
N LEU A 118 11.66 -2.34 10.13
CA LEU A 118 11.33 -3.11 8.94
C LEU A 118 11.50 -2.29 7.65
N SER A 119 11.19 -0.99 7.69
CA SER A 119 11.43 -0.09 6.56
C SER A 119 12.93 0.05 6.27
N ALA A 120 13.77 0.20 7.30
CA ALA A 120 15.22 0.25 7.15
C ALA A 120 15.78 -1.05 6.55
N VAL A 121 15.30 -2.21 7.02
CA VAL A 121 15.69 -3.51 6.47
C VAL A 121 15.23 -3.67 5.01
N SER A 122 14.04 -3.18 4.66
CA SER A 122 13.57 -3.18 3.27
C SER A 122 14.40 -2.25 2.38
N MET A 123 14.82 -1.10 2.89
CA MET A 123 15.68 -0.17 2.16
C MET A 123 17.08 -0.73 1.91
N SER A 124 17.61 -1.58 2.79
CA SER A 124 18.90 -2.26 2.59
C SER A 124 18.87 -3.36 1.51
N GLY A 125 17.70 -3.72 1.01
CA GLY A 125 17.52 -4.77 -0.01
C GLY A 125 17.53 -6.20 0.53
N ILE A 126 17.57 -6.38 1.85
CA ILE A 126 17.56 -7.71 2.49
C ILE A 126 16.18 -8.38 2.33
N ILE A 127 15.09 -7.60 2.38
CA ILE A 127 13.75 -8.15 2.16
C ILE A 127 13.58 -8.40 0.67
N PRO A 128 13.40 -9.66 0.23
CA PRO A 128 13.09 -9.96 -1.15
C PRO A 128 11.73 -9.35 -1.50
N SER A 129 11.68 -8.62 -2.58
CA SER A 129 10.43 -8.13 -3.14
C SER A 129 10.09 -8.97 -4.36
N SER A 130 8.85 -9.39 -4.45
CA SER A 130 8.37 -10.22 -5.56
C SER A 130 8.46 -9.54 -6.93
N SER A 131 8.69 -8.23 -6.99
CA SER A 131 8.94 -7.47 -8.24
C SER A 131 10.39 -7.10 -8.47
N GLY A 132 11.32 -7.52 -7.60
CA GLY A 132 12.72 -7.06 -7.62
C GLY A 132 12.90 -5.58 -7.23
N GLN A 133 11.82 -4.87 -6.93
CA GLN A 133 11.83 -3.49 -6.47
C GLN A 133 11.72 -3.46 -4.95
N ASN A 134 12.63 -2.79 -4.29
CA ASN A 134 12.59 -2.58 -2.84
C ASN A 134 12.00 -1.19 -2.49
N LEU A 135 11.80 -0.94 -1.20
CA LEU A 135 11.24 0.33 -0.73
C LEU A 135 12.07 1.56 -1.18
N LYS A 136 13.38 1.42 -1.31
CA LYS A 136 14.26 2.50 -1.81
C LYS A 136 13.93 2.88 -3.24
N VAL A 137 13.74 1.91 -4.13
CA VAL A 137 13.37 2.14 -5.54
C VAL A 137 11.99 2.80 -5.61
N ASN A 138 11.01 2.30 -4.83
CA ASN A 138 9.67 2.90 -4.80
C ASN A 138 9.69 4.36 -4.33
N LEU A 139 10.46 4.68 -3.29
CA LEU A 139 10.62 6.05 -2.81
C LEU A 139 11.30 6.96 -3.83
N SER A 140 12.35 6.47 -4.52
CA SER A 140 13.00 7.25 -5.58
C SER A 140 12.07 7.53 -6.75
N THR A 141 11.32 6.53 -7.20
CA THR A 141 10.30 6.70 -8.25
C THR A 141 9.23 7.69 -7.81
N PHE A 142 8.71 7.55 -6.60
CA PHE A 142 7.71 8.47 -6.08
C PHE A 142 8.23 9.93 -6.00
N SER A 143 9.46 10.12 -5.52
CA SER A 143 10.04 11.47 -5.46
C SER A 143 10.27 12.06 -6.85
N HIS A 144 10.67 11.24 -7.82
CA HIS A 144 10.79 11.66 -9.22
C HIS A 144 9.43 12.06 -9.79
N ASP A 145 8.40 11.24 -9.59
CA ASP A 145 7.04 11.51 -10.04
C ASP A 145 6.48 12.83 -9.44
N VAL A 146 6.68 13.04 -8.13
CA VAL A 146 6.26 14.29 -7.46
C VAL A 146 6.99 15.49 -8.04
N ASN A 147 8.30 15.39 -8.22
CA ASN A 147 9.09 16.49 -8.80
C ASN A 147 8.67 16.79 -10.24
N ALA A 148 8.43 15.77 -11.07
CA ALA A 148 7.96 15.94 -12.44
C ALA A 148 6.61 16.66 -12.48
N VAL A 149 5.68 16.29 -11.58
CA VAL A 149 4.35 16.93 -11.50
C VAL A 149 4.45 18.38 -11.01
N VAL A 150 5.29 18.64 -9.99
CA VAL A 150 5.45 20.00 -9.41
C VAL A 150 6.16 20.96 -10.38
N SER A 151 7.15 20.44 -11.13
CA SER A 151 7.90 21.26 -12.12
C SER A 151 7.21 21.39 -13.47
N ASP A 152 6.03 20.78 -13.66
CA ASP A 152 5.30 20.72 -14.94
C ASP A 152 6.20 20.25 -16.10
N ALA A 153 7.10 19.30 -15.80
CA ALA A 153 8.03 18.75 -16.77
C ALA A 153 7.32 17.90 -17.82
N GLU A 154 7.93 17.74 -19.01
CA GLU A 154 7.40 16.88 -20.07
C GLU A 154 7.12 15.44 -19.60
N ASP A 155 7.90 14.95 -18.64
CA ASP A 155 7.75 13.62 -18.04
C ASP A 155 6.60 13.50 -17.02
N ALA A 156 5.92 14.61 -16.67
CA ALA A 156 4.81 14.60 -15.71
C ALA A 156 3.65 13.67 -16.12
N ASP A 157 3.47 13.46 -17.41
CA ASP A 157 2.42 12.58 -17.94
C ASP A 157 2.71 11.09 -17.68
N GLY A 158 3.98 10.71 -17.52
CA GLY A 158 4.41 9.38 -17.12
C GLY A 158 4.27 9.08 -15.62
N ALA A 159 4.13 10.12 -14.79
CA ALA A 159 4.10 10.01 -13.35
C ALA A 159 2.97 9.07 -12.84
N GLY A 160 3.27 8.34 -11.77
CA GLY A 160 2.31 7.39 -11.18
C GLY A 160 1.92 6.26 -12.11
N THR A 161 2.85 5.76 -12.95
CA THR A 161 2.58 4.72 -13.98
C THR A 161 1.54 5.15 -15.03
N GLY A 162 1.57 6.42 -15.45
CA GLY A 162 0.67 6.99 -16.44
C GLY A 162 -0.70 7.44 -15.90
N ARG A 163 -0.91 7.35 -14.59
CA ARG A 163 -2.17 7.79 -13.95
C ARG A 163 -2.39 9.30 -14.09
N MET A 164 -1.33 10.09 -14.06
CA MET A 164 -1.42 11.54 -14.22
C MET A 164 -2.00 11.91 -15.59
N ARG A 165 -1.53 11.23 -16.64
CA ARG A 165 -2.08 11.40 -17.99
C ARG A 165 -3.56 11.05 -18.04
N LEU A 166 -3.95 9.92 -17.41
CA LEU A 166 -5.35 9.52 -17.32
C LEU A 166 -6.20 10.55 -16.57
N TRP A 167 -5.71 11.08 -15.46
CA TRP A 167 -6.42 12.09 -14.68
C TRP A 167 -6.56 13.41 -15.46
N LYS A 168 -5.50 13.86 -16.15
CA LYS A 168 -5.57 15.04 -17.02
C LYS A 168 -6.63 14.86 -18.13
N ALA A 169 -6.71 13.64 -18.72
CA ALA A 169 -7.75 13.34 -19.71
C ALA A 169 -9.16 13.41 -19.10
N CYS A 170 -9.36 12.76 -17.93
CA CYS A 170 -10.65 12.81 -17.25
C CYS A 170 -11.07 14.25 -16.92
N LEU A 171 -10.14 15.09 -16.44
CA LEU A 171 -10.41 16.49 -16.14
C LEU A 171 -10.83 17.30 -17.39
N LYS A 172 -10.24 17.02 -18.56
CA LYS A 172 -10.64 17.65 -19.83
C LYS A 172 -12.03 17.21 -20.28
N MET A 173 -12.46 16.01 -19.94
CA MET A 173 -13.77 15.47 -20.32
C MET A 173 -14.92 15.97 -19.42
N ILE A 174 -14.65 16.39 -18.18
CA ILE A 174 -15.68 16.85 -17.24
C ILE A 174 -16.53 18.00 -17.80
N PRO A 175 -15.97 19.08 -18.42
CA PRO A 175 -16.77 20.17 -18.95
C PRO A 175 -17.74 19.76 -20.06
N GLU A 176 -17.46 18.68 -20.80
CA GLU A 176 -18.30 18.21 -21.90
C GLU A 176 -19.57 17.51 -21.42
N SER A 177 -19.51 16.85 -20.25
CA SER A 177 -20.65 16.14 -19.65
C SER A 177 -20.61 16.19 -18.11
N PRO A 178 -20.86 17.37 -17.51
CA PRO A 178 -20.57 17.62 -16.10
C PRO A 178 -21.56 16.94 -15.12
N ILE A 179 -22.76 16.60 -15.55
CA ILE A 179 -23.82 16.07 -14.67
C ILE A 179 -23.99 14.56 -14.84
N LEU A 180 -24.11 14.09 -16.07
CA LEU A 180 -24.40 12.67 -16.35
C LEU A 180 -23.15 11.85 -16.67
N GLY A 181 -22.01 12.52 -16.94
CA GLY A 181 -20.79 11.85 -17.41
C GLY A 181 -21.00 11.16 -18.76
N TYR A 182 -20.11 10.25 -19.12
CA TYR A 182 -20.18 9.47 -20.37
C TYR A 182 -20.74 8.05 -20.19
N GLY A 183 -21.04 7.66 -18.95
CA GLY A 183 -21.47 6.31 -18.62
C GLY A 183 -20.31 5.32 -18.40
N PRO A 184 -20.65 4.11 -17.95
CA PRO A 184 -19.65 3.05 -17.69
C PRO A 184 -18.95 2.64 -18.98
N GLU A 185 -17.64 2.36 -18.87
CA GLU A 185 -16.76 1.85 -19.94
C GLU A 185 -16.49 2.80 -21.13
N GLN A 186 -17.13 3.97 -21.19
CA GLN A 186 -16.93 4.95 -22.27
C GLN A 186 -15.55 5.65 -22.23
N LEU A 187 -14.81 5.50 -21.12
CA LEU A 187 -13.50 6.13 -20.97
C LEU A 187 -12.51 5.70 -22.05
N ASN A 188 -12.50 4.42 -22.44
CA ASN A 188 -11.57 3.92 -23.45
C ASN A 188 -11.79 4.49 -24.83
N GLU A 189 -13.04 4.69 -25.24
CA GLU A 189 -13.39 5.27 -26.53
C GLU A 189 -13.05 6.76 -26.56
N LYS A 190 -13.50 7.51 -25.56
CA LYS A 190 -13.27 8.96 -25.45
C LYS A 190 -11.82 9.33 -25.17
N TYR A 191 -11.08 8.48 -24.44
CA TYR A 191 -9.68 8.72 -24.16
C TYR A 191 -8.83 8.80 -25.44
N SER A 192 -9.11 7.97 -26.45
CA SER A 192 -8.40 8.01 -27.73
C SER A 192 -8.64 9.31 -28.48
N ASP A 193 -9.83 9.90 -28.39
CA ASP A 193 -10.20 11.14 -29.07
C ASP A 193 -9.54 12.36 -28.41
N VAL A 194 -9.43 12.36 -27.08
CA VAL A 194 -8.83 13.47 -26.30
C VAL A 194 -7.31 13.55 -26.47
N PHE A 195 -6.64 12.44 -26.81
CA PHE A 195 -5.17 12.38 -26.94
C PHE A 195 -4.66 12.27 -28.38
N ARG A 196 -5.56 12.06 -29.36
CA ARG A 196 -5.21 12.07 -30.79
C ARG A 196 -5.44 13.42 -31.47
N GLY A 197 -6.12 14.36 -30.81
CA GLY A 197 -6.26 15.75 -31.21
C GLY A 197 -5.22 16.63 -30.55
#